data_7d3c80640166a98d3c482783f5623364
#
_entry.id   7d3c80640166a98d3c482783f5623364
#
_cell.length_a   1.000
_cell.length_b   1.000
_cell.length_c   1.000
_cell.angle_alpha   90.00
_cell.angle_beta   90.00
_cell.angle_gamma   90.00
#
_symmetry.space_group_name_H-M   'P 1'
#
loop_
_entity.id
_entity.type
_entity.pdbx_description
1 polymer ?
#
loop_
_entity_poly.entity_id
_entity_poly.type
_entity_poly.pdbx_seq_one_letter_code
_entity_poly.pdbx_strand_id
1 'polypeptide(L)'
;MNDYKIMPLSIISSLNHQQIDQLVTLYSNEFWCDTRTYSDVSLMLENTDIVIGVKNGADELVGFVRVLTDYVFKATIYDLIVHPDWRGTGIGTMLMDSVIKHQALKNVDHFDLNCLPEMYLFYQRWGFTTELGGLGFMRRFHHKD
;
A
#
# COMPACT_ATOMS: atom_id res chain seq x y z
N MET A 1 -24.80 -14.11 -6.87
CA MET A 1 -24.21 -12.80 -6.64
C MET A 1 -23.90 -12.62 -5.17
N ASN A 2 -22.66 -12.32 -4.85
CA ASN A 2 -22.26 -12.17 -3.45
C ASN A 2 -22.66 -10.79 -2.95
N ASP A 3 -23.76 -10.73 -2.19
CA ASP A 3 -24.30 -9.45 -1.70
C ASP A 3 -23.32 -8.65 -0.86
N TYR A 4 -22.37 -9.32 -0.20
CA TYR A 4 -21.36 -8.60 0.57
C TYR A 4 -20.39 -7.77 -0.28
N LYS A 5 -20.28 -8.02 -1.60
CA LYS A 5 -19.46 -7.18 -2.50
C LYS A 5 -20.07 -5.81 -2.76
N ILE A 6 -21.35 -5.63 -2.45
CA ILE A 6 -22.01 -4.32 -2.54
C ILE A 6 -22.08 -3.60 -1.20
N MET A 7 -21.49 -4.19 -0.13
CA MET A 7 -21.39 -3.50 1.16
C MET A 7 -20.50 -2.27 1.03
N PRO A 8 -20.82 -1.18 1.77
CA PRO A 8 -20.03 0.05 1.70
C PRO A 8 -18.56 -0.21 2.01
N LEU A 9 -17.68 0.38 1.22
CA LEU A 9 -16.25 0.40 1.49
C LEU A 9 -15.92 1.64 2.30
N SER A 10 -15.00 1.51 3.25
CA SER A 10 -14.55 2.63 4.09
C SER A 10 -13.03 2.68 4.13
N ILE A 11 -12.49 3.89 4.13
CA ILE A 11 -11.07 4.15 4.34
C ILE A 11 -10.81 4.17 5.85
N ILE A 12 -9.76 3.47 6.29
CA ILE A 12 -9.31 3.47 7.68
C ILE A 12 -7.84 3.84 7.75
N SER A 13 -7.42 4.46 8.86
CA SER A 13 -6.04 4.92 9.08
C SER A 13 -5.29 4.09 10.12
N SER A 14 -5.92 3.10 10.69
CA SER A 14 -5.30 2.15 11.63
C SER A 14 -5.97 0.80 11.50
N LEU A 15 -5.27 -0.26 11.87
CA LEU A 15 -5.77 -1.63 11.78
C LEU A 15 -5.94 -2.22 13.18
N ASN A 16 -7.06 -2.92 13.39
CA ASN A 16 -7.24 -3.73 14.60
C ASN A 16 -6.53 -5.08 14.47
N HIS A 17 -6.57 -5.90 15.54
CA HIS A 17 -5.87 -7.20 15.54
C HIS A 17 -6.31 -8.13 14.41
N GLN A 18 -7.60 -8.19 14.12
CA GLN A 18 -8.12 -9.03 13.04
C GLN A 18 -7.66 -8.55 11.69
N GLN A 19 -7.63 -7.23 11.48
CA GLN A 19 -7.17 -6.63 10.24
C GLN A 19 -5.66 -6.79 10.05
N ILE A 20 -4.88 -6.80 11.13
CA ILE A 20 -3.45 -7.13 11.04
C ILE A 20 -3.27 -8.58 10.60
N ASP A 21 -4.04 -9.52 11.18
CA ASP A 21 -4.03 -10.92 10.73
C ASP A 21 -4.39 -11.04 9.25
N GLN A 22 -5.39 -10.30 8.82
CA GLN A 22 -5.81 -10.27 7.41
C GLN A 22 -4.72 -9.68 6.52
N LEU A 23 -4.01 -8.66 6.97
CA LEU A 23 -2.88 -8.09 6.24
C LEU A 23 -1.74 -9.10 6.10
N VAL A 24 -1.42 -9.85 7.16
CA VAL A 24 -0.42 -10.93 7.11
C VAL A 24 -0.81 -11.95 6.03
N THR A 25 -2.08 -12.31 5.96
CA THR A 25 -2.59 -13.22 4.93
C THR A 25 -2.44 -12.63 3.52
N LEU A 26 -2.75 -11.34 3.36
CA LEU A 26 -2.55 -10.66 2.07
C LEU A 26 -1.09 -10.68 1.66
N TYR A 27 -0.17 -10.40 2.59
CA TYR A 27 1.28 -10.47 2.32
C TYR A 27 1.72 -11.89 1.93
N SER A 28 1.18 -12.91 2.56
CA SER A 28 1.58 -14.30 2.29
C SER A 28 1.26 -14.76 0.86
N ASN A 29 0.32 -14.08 0.21
CA ASN A 29 -0.06 -14.35 -1.18
C ASN A 29 0.80 -13.59 -2.19
N GLU A 30 1.68 -12.70 -1.71
CA GLU A 30 2.55 -11.91 -2.57
C GLU A 30 3.95 -12.53 -2.59
N PHE A 31 4.51 -12.74 -3.78
CA PHE A 31 5.81 -13.41 -3.94
C PHE A 31 6.97 -12.63 -3.29
N TRP A 32 6.81 -11.30 -3.12
CA TRP A 32 7.86 -10.41 -2.61
C TRP A 32 7.85 -10.24 -1.08
N CYS A 33 6.87 -10.82 -0.38
CA CYS A 33 6.76 -10.64 1.08
C CYS A 33 6.04 -11.80 1.79
N ASP A 34 6.15 -13.00 1.29
CA ASP A 34 5.44 -14.17 1.79
C ASP A 34 5.92 -14.68 3.17
N THR A 35 7.03 -14.13 3.68
CA THR A 35 7.61 -14.55 4.97
C THR A 35 7.32 -13.59 6.13
N ARG A 36 6.48 -12.59 5.93
CA ARG A 36 6.17 -11.61 6.97
C ARG A 36 5.27 -12.22 8.05
N THR A 37 5.68 -12.07 9.32
CA THR A 37 4.93 -12.57 10.47
C THR A 37 4.02 -11.48 11.05
N TYR A 38 3.08 -11.89 11.91
CA TYR A 38 2.23 -10.93 12.63
C TYR A 38 3.08 -9.93 13.44
N SER A 39 4.08 -10.42 14.18
CA SER A 39 4.97 -9.55 14.97
C SER A 39 5.68 -8.52 14.11
N ASP A 40 6.21 -8.94 12.97
CA ASP A 40 6.90 -8.04 12.06
C ASP A 40 5.95 -6.99 11.47
N VAL A 41 4.76 -7.41 11.08
CA VAL A 41 3.76 -6.50 10.51
C VAL A 41 3.28 -5.51 11.55
N SER A 42 3.04 -5.96 12.78
CA SER A 42 2.64 -5.10 13.89
C SER A 42 3.69 -4.03 14.17
N LEU A 43 4.96 -4.43 14.25
CA LEU A 43 6.08 -3.50 14.46
C LEU A 43 6.23 -2.53 13.28
N MET A 44 6.10 -3.04 12.07
CA MET A 44 6.13 -2.21 10.85
C MET A 44 5.05 -1.11 10.91
N LEU A 45 3.83 -1.46 11.27
CA LEU A 45 2.72 -0.51 11.34
C LEU A 45 2.97 0.58 12.39
N GLU A 46 3.57 0.22 13.53
CA GLU A 46 3.95 1.20 14.57
C GLU A 46 4.99 2.21 14.08
N ASN A 47 5.80 1.83 13.10
CA ASN A 47 6.88 2.64 12.55
C ASN A 47 6.58 3.15 11.14
N THR A 48 5.34 3.16 10.74
CA THR A 48 4.88 3.68 9.45
C THR A 48 4.18 5.02 9.67
N ASP A 49 4.58 6.03 8.89
CA ASP A 49 4.06 7.38 9.06
C ASP A 49 2.58 7.49 8.69
N ILE A 50 2.18 6.87 7.59
CA ILE A 50 0.80 6.89 7.12
C ILE A 50 0.39 5.48 6.72
N VAL A 51 -0.69 5.00 7.35
CA VAL A 51 -1.33 3.73 7.04
C VAL A 51 -2.70 4.03 6.45
N ILE A 52 -3.01 3.41 5.32
CA ILE A 52 -4.33 3.53 4.70
C ILE A 52 -4.83 2.11 4.41
N GLY A 53 -5.98 1.79 4.98
CA GLY A 53 -6.67 0.54 4.68
C GLY A 53 -8.03 0.83 4.06
N VAL A 54 -8.54 -0.16 3.34
CA VAL A 54 -9.93 -0.17 2.88
C VAL A 54 -10.58 -1.39 3.51
N LYS A 55 -11.69 -1.18 4.21
CA LYS A 55 -12.47 -2.26 4.79
C LYS A 55 -13.85 -2.33 4.15
N ASN A 56 -14.45 -3.52 4.14
CA ASN A 56 -15.81 -3.73 3.70
C ASN A 56 -16.81 -3.53 4.87
N GLY A 57 -18.10 -3.74 4.62
CA GLY A 57 -19.14 -3.58 5.62
C GLY A 57 -19.07 -4.59 6.77
N ALA A 58 -18.28 -5.66 6.65
CA ALA A 58 -18.04 -6.65 7.70
C ALA A 58 -16.73 -6.39 8.46
N ASP A 59 -16.14 -5.20 8.33
CA ASP A 59 -14.87 -4.80 8.93
C ASP A 59 -13.66 -5.63 8.47
N GLU A 60 -13.77 -6.33 7.36
CA GLU A 60 -12.66 -7.07 6.77
C GLU A 60 -11.77 -6.15 5.94
N LEU A 61 -10.45 -6.33 6.06
CA LEU A 61 -9.47 -5.58 5.27
C LEU A 61 -9.44 -6.11 3.85
N VAL A 62 -9.76 -5.26 2.88
CA VAL A 62 -9.80 -5.63 1.47
C VAL A 62 -8.76 -4.88 0.63
N GLY A 63 -8.12 -3.87 1.19
CA GLY A 63 -7.03 -3.15 0.53
C GLY A 63 -6.14 -2.46 1.55
N PHE A 64 -4.88 -2.23 1.16
CA PHE A 64 -3.88 -1.64 2.04
C PHE A 64 -2.81 -0.92 1.23
N VAL A 65 -2.28 0.15 1.80
CA VAL A 65 -1.09 0.85 1.33
C VAL A 65 -0.47 1.59 2.51
N ARG A 66 0.84 1.78 2.51
CA ARG A 66 1.52 2.55 3.54
C ARG A 66 2.53 3.52 2.94
N VAL A 67 2.86 4.57 3.70
CA VAL A 67 3.77 5.62 3.26
C VAL A 67 4.78 5.92 4.37
N LEU A 68 6.06 6.02 3.99
CA LEU A 68 7.12 6.57 4.83
C LEU A 68 7.49 7.95 4.28
N THR A 69 7.60 8.95 5.15
CA THR A 69 7.78 10.32 4.69
C THR A 69 8.46 11.20 5.75
N ASP A 70 9.17 12.22 5.29
CA ASP A 70 9.63 13.33 6.14
C ASP A 70 8.64 14.50 6.15
N TYR A 71 7.52 14.39 5.43
CA TYR A 71 6.48 15.42 5.28
C TYR A 71 6.92 16.70 4.57
N VAL A 72 8.14 16.77 4.07
CA VAL A 72 8.71 17.97 3.45
C VAL A 72 9.21 17.68 2.04
N PHE A 73 10.12 16.73 1.92
CA PHE A 73 10.79 16.48 0.65
C PHE A 73 10.26 15.27 -0.07
N LYS A 74 9.96 14.18 0.65
CA LYS A 74 9.74 12.90 0.02
C LYS A 74 8.70 12.07 0.75
N ALA A 75 7.85 11.43 -0.02
CA ALA A 75 6.95 10.38 0.46
C ALA A 75 7.16 9.14 -0.39
N THR A 76 7.48 8.01 0.24
CA THR A 76 7.67 6.74 -0.45
C THR A 76 6.50 5.81 -0.15
N ILE A 77 5.87 5.33 -1.22
CA ILE A 77 4.68 4.48 -1.15
C ILE A 77 5.12 3.03 -1.17
N TYR A 78 4.59 2.24 -0.25
CA TYR A 78 4.91 0.81 -0.11
C TYR A 78 3.65 -0.04 -0.03
N ASP A 79 3.79 -1.27 -0.51
CA ASP A 79 2.87 -2.36 -0.20
C ASP A 79 1.42 -2.10 -0.59
N LEU A 80 1.20 -1.54 -1.80
CA LEU A 80 -0.16 -1.44 -2.33
C LEU A 80 -0.68 -2.84 -2.62
N ILE A 81 -1.69 -3.28 -1.86
CA ILE A 81 -2.25 -4.62 -1.98
C ILE A 81 -3.77 -4.54 -1.98
N VAL A 82 -4.40 -5.27 -2.90
CA VAL A 82 -5.85 -5.46 -2.95
C VAL A 82 -6.13 -6.95 -2.78
N HIS A 83 -7.09 -7.26 -1.91
CA HIS A 83 -7.54 -8.63 -1.69
C HIS A 83 -7.93 -9.27 -3.04
N PRO A 84 -7.50 -10.53 -3.31
CA PRO A 84 -7.76 -11.15 -4.62
C PRO A 84 -9.21 -11.14 -5.06
N ASP A 85 -10.16 -11.34 -4.13
CA ASP A 85 -11.60 -11.37 -4.45
C ASP A 85 -12.17 -9.97 -4.76
N TRP A 86 -11.39 -8.92 -4.50
CA TRP A 86 -11.81 -7.53 -4.68
C TRP A 86 -11.03 -6.81 -5.79
N ARG A 87 -10.19 -7.52 -6.52
CA ARG A 87 -9.45 -6.94 -7.64
C ARG A 87 -10.43 -6.58 -8.77
N GLY A 88 -10.09 -5.50 -9.50
CA GLY A 88 -10.96 -5.01 -10.56
C GLY A 88 -12.18 -4.22 -10.07
N THR A 89 -12.26 -3.88 -8.80
CA THR A 89 -13.40 -3.13 -8.22
C THR A 89 -13.08 -1.68 -7.90
N GLY A 90 -11.86 -1.20 -8.22
CA GLY A 90 -11.46 0.19 -8.01
C GLY A 90 -10.78 0.47 -6.68
N ILE A 91 -10.49 -0.54 -5.86
CA ILE A 91 -9.85 -0.35 -4.54
C ILE A 91 -8.42 0.20 -4.70
N GLY A 92 -7.66 -0.30 -5.68
CA GLY A 92 -6.31 0.23 -5.95
C GLY A 92 -6.33 1.72 -6.26
N THR A 93 -7.29 2.16 -7.06
CA THR A 93 -7.49 3.58 -7.36
C THR A 93 -7.87 4.37 -6.11
N MET A 94 -8.77 3.83 -5.30
CA MET A 94 -9.19 4.45 -4.03
C MET A 94 -7.99 4.65 -3.09
N LEU A 95 -7.14 3.63 -2.96
CA LEU A 95 -5.93 3.70 -2.13
C LEU A 95 -4.95 4.76 -2.64
N MET A 96 -4.65 4.76 -3.94
CA MET A 96 -3.73 5.74 -4.52
C MET A 96 -4.27 7.17 -4.44
N ASP A 97 -5.54 7.38 -4.71
CA ASP A 97 -6.17 8.69 -4.53
C ASP A 97 -6.04 9.17 -3.08
N SER A 98 -6.22 8.27 -2.12
CA SER A 98 -6.10 8.59 -0.69
C SER A 98 -4.68 9.00 -0.32
N VAL A 99 -3.67 8.40 -0.92
CA VAL A 99 -2.27 8.80 -0.71
C VAL A 99 -2.00 10.16 -1.35
N ILE A 100 -2.28 10.29 -2.63
CA ILE A 100 -1.91 11.50 -3.40
C ILE A 100 -2.64 12.74 -2.86
N LYS A 101 -3.87 12.58 -2.39
CA LYS A 101 -4.69 13.66 -1.86
C LYS A 101 -4.61 13.80 -0.33
N HIS A 102 -3.73 13.02 0.32
CA HIS A 102 -3.61 13.02 1.77
C HIS A 102 -3.18 14.40 2.28
N GLN A 103 -3.91 14.94 3.25
CA GLN A 103 -3.68 16.30 3.76
C GLN A 103 -2.28 16.48 4.32
N ALA A 104 -1.72 15.47 4.99
CA ALA A 104 -0.39 15.54 5.57
C ALA A 104 0.72 15.55 4.51
N LEU A 105 0.43 15.14 3.28
CA LEU A 105 1.41 15.03 2.20
C LEU A 105 1.30 16.14 1.17
N LYS A 106 0.44 17.12 1.40
CA LYS A 106 0.15 18.18 0.41
C LYS A 106 1.36 19.03 0.03
N ASN A 107 2.37 19.09 0.89
CA ASN A 107 3.56 19.93 0.68
C ASN A 107 4.82 19.14 0.38
N VAL A 108 4.76 17.80 0.24
CA VAL A 108 5.96 17.04 -0.11
C VAL A 108 6.38 17.35 -1.54
N ASP A 109 7.68 17.39 -1.77
CA ASP A 109 8.24 17.74 -3.07
C ASP A 109 7.92 16.67 -4.11
N HIS A 110 8.07 15.38 -3.76
CA HIS A 110 7.78 14.30 -4.68
C HIS A 110 7.43 13.00 -3.97
N PHE A 111 6.80 12.10 -4.75
CA PHE A 111 6.47 10.74 -4.32
C PHE A 111 7.32 9.74 -5.10
N ASP A 112 7.80 8.71 -4.42
CA ASP A 112 8.49 7.58 -5.03
C ASP A 112 7.76 6.27 -4.74
N LEU A 113 7.93 5.29 -5.61
CA LEU A 113 7.51 3.91 -5.38
C LEU A 113 8.34 2.95 -6.23
N ASN A 114 8.35 1.67 -5.82
CA ASN A 114 8.92 0.59 -6.60
C ASN A 114 7.80 -0.30 -7.10
N CYS A 115 7.86 -0.71 -8.35
CA CYS A 115 6.89 -1.64 -8.91
C CYS A 115 7.49 -2.42 -10.08
N LEU A 116 6.85 -3.52 -10.44
CA LEU A 116 7.20 -4.24 -11.65
C LEU A 116 6.79 -3.42 -12.88
N PRO A 117 7.51 -3.54 -14.00
CA PRO A 117 7.20 -2.79 -15.22
C PRO A 117 5.75 -2.95 -15.70
N GLU A 118 5.13 -4.10 -15.47
CA GLU A 118 3.73 -4.34 -15.82
C GLU A 118 2.75 -3.43 -15.09
N MET A 119 3.20 -2.78 -13.99
CA MET A 119 2.40 -1.85 -13.22
C MET A 119 2.62 -0.38 -13.61
N TYR A 120 3.52 -0.09 -14.52
CA TYR A 120 3.83 1.29 -14.89
C TYR A 120 2.60 2.05 -15.38
N LEU A 121 1.79 1.42 -16.23
CA LEU A 121 0.59 2.08 -16.78
C LEU A 121 -0.42 2.43 -15.68
N PHE A 122 -0.53 1.58 -14.65
CA PHE A 122 -1.39 1.86 -13.51
C PHE A 122 -0.94 3.13 -12.79
N TYR A 123 0.34 3.21 -12.40
CA TYR A 123 0.86 4.34 -11.63
C TYR A 123 1.00 5.62 -12.44
N GLN A 124 1.18 5.54 -13.75
CA GLN A 124 1.22 6.71 -14.63
C GLN A 124 -0.05 7.55 -14.54
N ARG A 125 -1.16 6.94 -14.13
CA ARG A 125 -2.43 7.66 -13.93
C ARG A 125 -2.32 8.79 -12.92
N TRP A 126 -1.35 8.73 -12.00
CA TRP A 126 -1.07 9.77 -11.00
C TRP A 126 0.21 10.53 -11.30
N GLY A 127 0.74 10.42 -12.50
CA GLY A 127 1.90 11.17 -12.93
C GLY A 127 3.25 10.54 -12.63
N PHE A 128 3.28 9.29 -12.11
CA PHE A 128 4.54 8.59 -11.90
C PHE A 128 5.22 8.29 -13.23
N THR A 129 6.55 8.46 -13.26
CA THR A 129 7.36 8.28 -14.46
C THR A 129 8.66 7.57 -14.12
N THR A 130 9.22 6.87 -15.10
CA THR A 130 10.55 6.28 -15.00
C THR A 130 11.62 7.18 -15.61
N GLU A 131 11.25 8.34 -16.16
CA GLU A 131 12.17 9.30 -16.76
C GLU A 131 12.81 10.18 -15.68
N LEU A 132 13.84 9.62 -15.00
CA LEU A 132 14.45 10.22 -13.83
C LEU A 132 15.93 10.55 -14.05
N GLY A 133 16.31 10.86 -15.29
CA GLY A 133 17.67 11.29 -15.61
C GLY A 133 18.74 10.21 -15.39
N GLY A 134 18.36 8.94 -15.53
CA GLY A 134 19.29 7.83 -15.36
C GLY A 134 19.38 7.32 -13.91
N LEU A 135 18.60 7.89 -12.99
CA LEU A 135 18.55 7.42 -11.60
C LEU A 135 18.08 5.96 -11.57
N GLY A 136 18.86 5.09 -10.91
CA GLY A 136 18.54 3.68 -10.78
C GLY A 136 18.31 3.28 -9.34
N PHE A 137 17.75 2.10 -9.16
CA PHE A 137 17.49 1.53 -7.84
C PHE A 137 18.61 0.55 -7.46
N MET A 138 19.12 0.65 -6.21
CA MET A 138 20.12 -0.27 -5.69
C MET A 138 19.65 -0.82 -4.34
N ARG A 139 19.91 -2.10 -4.08
CA ARG A 139 19.55 -2.75 -2.82
C ARG A 139 20.70 -3.57 -2.28
N ARG A 140 20.96 -3.43 -0.99
CA ARG A 140 21.91 -4.30 -0.26
C ARG A 140 21.11 -5.18 0.70
N PHE A 141 21.26 -6.49 0.57
CA PHE A 141 20.66 -7.44 1.52
C PHE A 141 21.58 -7.57 2.74
N HIS A 142 20.99 -7.47 3.95
CA HIS A 142 21.78 -7.42 5.17
C HIS A 142 22.40 -8.76 5.53
N HIS A 143 21.70 -9.86 5.34
CA HIS A 143 22.11 -11.21 5.71
C HIS A 143 22.32 -12.13 4.53
N LYS A 144 22.74 -11.60 3.41
CA LYS A 144 23.00 -12.42 2.24
C LYS A 144 24.42 -12.96 2.31
N ASP A 145 24.55 -14.27 2.56
CA ASP A 145 25.82 -15.01 2.47
C ASP A 145 26.07 -15.51 1.05
#